data_071bea3ad9adb8f256a24e7a12cb9706
#
_entry.id   071bea3ad9adb8f256a24e7a12cb9706
#
_cell.length_a   1.000
_cell.length_b   1.000
_cell.length_c   1.000
_cell.angle_alpha   90.00
_cell.angle_beta   90.00
_cell.angle_gamma   90.00
#
_symmetry.space_group_name_H-M   'P 1'
#
loop_
_entity.id
_entity.type
_entity.pdbx_description
1 polymer ?
#
loop_
_entity_poly.entity_id
_entity_poly.type
_entity_poly.pdbx_seq_one_letter_code
_entity_poly.pdbx_strand_id
1 'polypeptide(L)'
;MKTNYDVCILGGGLAGLTLSLQLKQANPKISILVIERRKGEAPDSAHKVGESTVELGTYYLREVLNLKDYLDEHQLPKEGLRFFLTPQHKDDISKRVELGPKATVPVPSHQLDRGTLENELAKRAKKLGIKILFNAKVSNININEER
;
A
#
# COMPACT_ATOMS: atom_id res chain seq x y z
N MET A 1 -10.31 18.88 20.71
CA MET A 1 -9.54 18.10 19.72
C MET A 1 -8.07 18.26 20.08
N LYS A 2 -7.25 17.18 20.08
CA LYS A 2 -5.80 17.31 20.30
C LYS A 2 -5.24 18.18 19.18
N THR A 3 -4.45 19.21 19.50
CA THR A 3 -3.90 20.17 18.54
C THR A 3 -2.45 19.87 18.16
N ASN A 4 -1.74 19.10 18.98
CA ASN A 4 -0.34 18.77 18.78
C ASN A 4 -0.17 17.27 18.58
N TYR A 5 0.60 16.88 17.57
CA TYR A 5 0.99 15.51 17.27
C TYR A 5 2.49 15.45 17.03
N ASP A 6 3.11 14.32 17.35
CA ASP A 6 4.54 14.10 17.09
C ASP A 6 4.79 13.95 15.60
N VAL A 7 3.84 13.36 14.89
CA VAL A 7 3.90 13.16 13.42
C VAL A 7 2.56 13.49 12.77
N CYS A 8 2.62 14.27 11.69
CA CYS A 8 1.49 14.54 10.82
C CYS A 8 1.77 14.00 9.41
N ILE A 9 0.95 13.07 8.93
CA ILE A 9 1.09 12.44 7.63
C ILE A 9 0.03 12.99 6.69
N LEU A 10 0.47 13.55 5.56
CA LEU A 10 -0.40 14.13 4.55
C LEU A 10 -0.73 13.12 3.46
N GLY A 11 -1.92 12.55 3.53
CA GLY A 11 -2.43 11.51 2.66
C GLY A 11 -2.66 10.18 3.39
N GLY A 12 -3.89 9.68 3.33
CA GLY A 12 -4.33 8.41 3.88
C GLY A 12 -4.41 7.30 2.83
N GLY A 13 -3.54 7.32 1.84
CA GLY A 13 -3.34 6.22 0.89
C GLY A 13 -2.35 5.18 1.40
N LEU A 14 -1.94 4.25 0.52
CA LEU A 14 -1.04 3.14 0.87
C LEU A 14 0.21 3.63 1.62
N ALA A 15 0.95 4.58 1.05
CA ALA A 15 2.20 5.06 1.65
C ALA A 15 2.01 5.70 3.03
N GLY A 16 1.01 6.57 3.18
CA GLY A 16 0.77 7.24 4.47
C GLY A 16 0.28 6.29 5.55
N LEU A 17 -0.59 5.36 5.20
CA LEU A 17 -1.10 4.37 6.15
C LEU A 17 -0.02 3.36 6.56
N THR A 18 0.77 2.85 5.63
CA THR A 18 1.87 1.92 5.95
C THR A 18 2.94 2.59 6.80
N LEU A 19 3.34 3.83 6.47
CA LEU A 19 4.25 4.62 7.30
C LEU A 19 3.70 4.82 8.72
N SER A 20 2.43 5.17 8.84
CA SER A 20 1.81 5.38 10.15
C SER A 20 1.83 4.13 11.03
N LEU A 21 1.56 2.96 10.43
CA LEU A 21 1.63 1.67 11.12
C LEU A 21 3.07 1.33 11.54
N GLN A 22 4.03 1.49 10.64
CA GLN A 22 5.44 1.21 10.93
C GLN A 22 5.99 2.10 12.05
N LEU A 23 5.69 3.40 12.03
CA LEU A 23 6.08 4.32 13.10
C LEU A 23 5.45 3.92 14.44
N LYS A 24 4.20 3.51 14.43
CA LYS A 24 3.50 3.09 15.63
C LYS A 24 4.02 1.77 16.19
N GLN A 25 4.46 0.84 15.33
CA GLN A 25 5.13 -0.40 15.73
C GLN A 25 6.50 -0.10 16.36
N ALA A 26 7.28 0.81 15.76
CA ALA A 26 8.59 1.20 16.27
C ALA A 26 8.50 1.99 17.59
N ASN A 27 7.49 2.84 17.74
CA ASN A 27 7.25 3.62 18.95
C ASN A 27 5.75 3.63 19.31
N PRO A 28 5.28 2.73 20.18
CA PRO A 28 3.86 2.66 20.56
C PRO A 28 3.30 3.93 21.22
N LYS A 29 4.15 4.79 21.78
CA LYS A 29 3.73 6.02 22.46
C LYS A 29 3.58 7.22 21.52
N ILE A 30 4.15 7.15 20.29
CA ILE A 30 4.09 8.25 19.34
C ILE A 30 2.65 8.61 18.97
N SER A 31 2.34 9.89 18.94
CA SER A 31 1.04 10.39 18.52
C SER A 31 1.07 10.77 17.04
N ILE A 32 0.18 10.14 16.25
CA ILE A 32 0.16 10.30 14.80
C ILE A 32 -1.20 10.82 14.36
N LEU A 33 -1.19 11.82 13.47
CA LEU A 33 -2.34 12.29 12.72
C LEU A 33 -2.12 12.03 11.24
N VAL A 34 -3.05 11.33 10.62
CA VAL A 34 -3.13 11.18 9.16
C VAL A 34 -4.24 12.07 8.64
N ILE A 35 -3.97 12.93 7.67
CA ILE A 35 -4.95 13.83 7.05
C ILE A 35 -5.23 13.35 5.64
N GLU A 36 -6.50 13.02 5.37
CA GLU A 36 -6.94 12.47 4.09
C GLU A 36 -8.07 13.31 3.50
N ARG A 37 -7.92 13.71 2.23
CA ARG A 37 -8.92 14.50 1.50
C ARG A 37 -10.17 13.70 1.11
N ARG A 38 -10.07 12.39 1.00
CA ARG A 38 -11.19 11.50 0.69
C ARG A 38 -12.22 11.57 1.83
N LYS A 39 -13.51 11.49 1.47
CA LYS A 39 -14.61 11.64 2.44
C LYS A 39 -14.79 10.45 3.38
N GLY A 40 -14.18 9.30 3.08
CA GLY A 40 -14.36 8.07 3.86
C GLY A 40 -13.54 6.92 3.31
N GLU A 41 -14.10 5.73 3.36
CA GLU A 41 -13.48 4.52 2.85
C GLU A 41 -13.19 4.60 1.34
N ALA A 42 -12.16 3.92 0.90
CA ALA A 42 -11.87 3.78 -0.52
C ALA A 42 -12.91 2.83 -1.14
N PRO A 43 -13.35 3.06 -2.37
CA PRO A 43 -14.20 2.11 -3.06
C PRO A 43 -13.42 0.82 -3.32
N ASP A 44 -14.12 -0.31 -3.30
CA ASP A 44 -13.58 -1.57 -3.78
C ASP A 44 -13.21 -1.44 -5.27
N SER A 45 -12.22 -2.21 -5.69
CA SER A 45 -11.72 -2.14 -7.08
C SER A 45 -11.39 -0.72 -7.52
N ALA A 46 -10.62 -0.01 -6.70
CA ALA A 46 -10.30 1.40 -6.93
C ALA A 46 -9.44 1.66 -8.17
N HIS A 47 -8.90 0.62 -8.81
CA HIS A 47 -8.09 0.66 -10.03
C HIS A 47 -6.96 1.69 -9.99
N LYS A 48 -6.23 1.71 -8.88
CA LYS A 48 -5.13 2.64 -8.67
C LYS A 48 -3.85 2.15 -9.32
N VAL A 49 -3.05 3.07 -9.81
CA VAL A 49 -1.68 2.77 -10.24
C VAL A 49 -0.88 2.17 -9.07
N GLY A 50 -0.09 1.13 -9.34
CA GLY A 50 0.72 0.45 -8.32
C GLY A 50 -0.01 -0.70 -7.59
N GLU A 51 -1.06 -1.25 -8.18
CA GLU A 51 -1.73 -2.45 -7.66
C GLU A 51 -0.91 -3.73 -7.89
N SER A 52 -0.07 -3.75 -8.91
CA SER A 52 0.87 -4.85 -9.13
C SER A 52 2.15 -4.60 -8.33
N THR A 53 2.37 -5.40 -7.29
CA THR A 53 3.58 -5.30 -6.47
C THR A 53 4.76 -6.01 -7.11
N VAL A 54 5.96 -5.65 -6.63
CA VAL A 54 7.19 -6.43 -6.78
C VAL A 54 7.50 -7.13 -5.46
N GLU A 55 8.41 -8.08 -5.47
CA GLU A 55 8.79 -8.92 -4.34
C GLU A 55 9.17 -8.10 -3.11
N LEU A 56 9.96 -7.04 -3.29
CA LEU A 56 10.38 -6.15 -2.19
C LEU A 56 9.19 -5.42 -1.55
N GLY A 57 8.24 -4.94 -2.37
CA GLY A 57 7.02 -4.28 -1.86
C GLY A 57 6.14 -5.26 -1.09
N THR A 58 6.01 -6.48 -1.59
CA THR A 58 5.27 -7.54 -0.89
C THR A 58 5.96 -7.94 0.40
N TYR A 59 7.28 -8.10 0.39
CA TYR A 59 8.07 -8.38 1.60
C TYR A 59 7.82 -7.34 2.69
N TYR A 60 7.85 -6.05 2.33
CA TYR A 60 7.56 -4.97 3.27
C TYR A 60 6.17 -5.10 3.89
N LEU A 61 5.15 -5.36 3.08
CA LEU A 61 3.79 -5.53 3.60
C LEU A 61 3.67 -6.79 4.48
N ARG A 62 4.24 -7.91 4.05
CA ARG A 62 4.14 -9.19 4.75
C ARG A 62 4.90 -9.20 6.06
N GLU A 63 6.21 -8.88 5.99
CA GLU A 63 7.12 -9.12 7.09
C GLU A 63 7.26 -7.89 8.00
N VAL A 64 7.40 -6.68 7.42
CA VAL A 64 7.58 -5.47 8.23
C VAL A 64 6.26 -5.01 8.86
N LEU A 65 5.16 -5.09 8.12
CA LEU A 65 3.85 -4.66 8.60
C LEU A 65 2.97 -5.79 9.15
N ASN A 66 3.46 -7.04 9.17
CA ASN A 66 2.73 -8.22 9.63
C ASN A 66 1.37 -8.39 8.94
N LEU A 67 1.35 -8.22 7.61
CA LEU A 67 0.14 -8.36 6.79
C LEU A 67 0.08 -9.68 6.03
N LYS A 68 0.97 -10.64 6.33
CA LYS A 68 1.08 -11.89 5.60
C LYS A 68 -0.28 -12.58 5.43
N ASP A 69 -0.94 -12.89 6.53
CA ASP A 69 -2.21 -13.63 6.52
C ASP A 69 -3.31 -12.86 5.76
N TYR A 70 -3.37 -11.55 5.95
CA TYR A 70 -4.31 -10.71 5.21
C TYR A 70 -4.06 -10.72 3.70
N LEU A 71 -2.81 -10.65 3.26
CA LEU A 71 -2.47 -10.68 1.84
C LEU A 71 -2.79 -12.04 1.22
N ASP A 72 -2.47 -13.12 1.93
CA ASP A 72 -2.73 -14.48 1.45
C ASP A 72 -4.23 -14.80 1.36
N GLU A 73 -5.06 -14.18 2.23
CA GLU A 73 -6.51 -14.39 2.26
C GLU A 73 -7.29 -13.45 1.32
N HIS A 74 -6.84 -12.21 1.16
CA HIS A 74 -7.64 -11.16 0.53
C HIS A 74 -7.03 -10.54 -0.73
N GLN A 75 -5.81 -10.92 -1.11
CA GLN A 75 -5.14 -10.38 -2.28
C GLN A 75 -4.70 -11.49 -3.24
N LEU A 76 -4.62 -11.21 -4.52
CA LEU A 76 -4.28 -12.21 -5.51
C LEU A 76 -2.77 -12.46 -5.55
N PRO A 77 -2.30 -13.70 -5.41
CA PRO A 77 -0.89 -14.01 -5.60
C PRO A 77 -0.49 -13.78 -7.05
N LYS A 78 0.73 -13.29 -7.24
CA LYS A 78 1.31 -13.03 -8.55
C LYS A 78 2.69 -13.71 -8.64
N GLU A 79 2.86 -14.59 -9.62
CA GLU A 79 4.06 -15.41 -9.77
C GLU A 79 5.09 -14.83 -10.76
N GLY A 80 5.10 -13.52 -10.93
CA GLY A 80 6.03 -12.82 -11.79
C GLY A 80 5.42 -12.31 -13.09
N LEU A 81 6.27 -11.87 -14.01
CA LEU A 81 5.88 -11.32 -15.30
C LEU A 81 6.38 -12.22 -16.42
N ARG A 82 5.57 -12.35 -17.47
CA ARG A 82 5.94 -12.99 -18.71
C ARG A 82 5.82 -12.02 -19.86
N PHE A 83 6.83 -12.02 -20.72
CA PHE A 83 6.90 -11.15 -21.88
C PHE A 83 6.86 -12.01 -23.12
N PHE A 84 5.91 -11.75 -24.02
CA PHE A 84 5.78 -12.39 -25.31
C PHE A 84 6.25 -11.43 -26.40
N LEU A 85 7.49 -11.65 -26.84
CA LEU A 85 8.16 -10.76 -27.78
C LEU A 85 8.06 -11.35 -29.19
N THR A 86 7.77 -10.59 -30.13
CA THR A 86 8.02 -10.66 -31.56
C THR A 86 6.99 -9.85 -32.32
N PRO A 87 7.36 -9.14 -33.39
CA PRO A 87 6.41 -8.48 -34.29
C PRO A 87 5.62 -9.47 -35.14
N GLN A 88 6.10 -10.71 -35.27
CA GLN A 88 5.47 -11.80 -36.01
C GLN A 88 4.47 -12.53 -35.09
N HIS A 89 3.54 -13.27 -35.70
CA HIS A 89 2.53 -14.08 -34.98
C HIS A 89 1.69 -13.27 -33.98
N LYS A 90 1.15 -12.14 -34.44
CA LYS A 90 0.30 -11.28 -33.60
C LYS A 90 -1.02 -11.96 -33.22
N ASP A 91 -1.44 -12.90 -33.99
CA ASP A 91 -2.65 -13.71 -33.89
C ASP A 91 -2.49 -14.99 -33.04
N ASP A 92 -1.24 -15.40 -32.76
CA ASP A 92 -0.96 -16.64 -32.04
C ASP A 92 0.17 -16.46 -31.03
N ILE A 93 -0.20 -16.28 -29.76
CA ILE A 93 0.75 -16.06 -28.66
C ILE A 93 1.67 -17.26 -28.43
N SER A 94 1.23 -18.48 -28.73
CA SER A 94 2.01 -19.71 -28.53
C SER A 94 3.25 -19.78 -29.40
N LYS A 95 3.28 -19.05 -30.53
CA LYS A 95 4.40 -18.96 -31.46
C LYS A 95 5.38 -17.84 -31.17
N ARG A 96 5.13 -17.04 -30.15
CA ARG A 96 6.00 -15.93 -29.76
C ARG A 96 7.11 -16.40 -28.83
N VAL A 97 8.21 -15.68 -28.84
CA VAL A 97 9.27 -15.88 -27.85
C VAL A 97 8.75 -15.45 -26.49
N GLU A 98 8.71 -16.38 -25.56
CA GLU A 98 8.31 -16.15 -24.18
C GLU A 98 9.56 -15.95 -23.31
N LEU A 99 9.60 -14.82 -22.58
CA LEU A 99 10.60 -14.52 -21.59
C LEU A 99 9.94 -14.37 -20.22
N GLY A 100 10.50 -15.02 -19.23
CA GLY A 100 10.01 -14.99 -17.85
C GLY A 100 10.75 -15.98 -16.96
N PRO A 101 10.50 -15.99 -15.67
CA PRO A 101 11.09 -16.96 -14.76
C PRO A 101 10.62 -18.38 -15.13
N LYS A 102 11.55 -19.34 -15.11
CA LYS A 102 11.26 -20.77 -15.36
C LYS A 102 10.64 -21.49 -14.17
N ALA A 103 10.73 -20.89 -12.99
CA ALA A 103 10.21 -21.44 -11.74
C ALA A 103 9.52 -20.34 -10.92
N THR A 104 8.70 -20.74 -9.98
CA THR A 104 8.08 -19.84 -8.98
C THR A 104 9.16 -19.11 -8.20
N VAL A 105 9.02 -17.81 -8.06
CA VAL A 105 9.95 -16.99 -7.27
C VAL A 105 9.81 -17.30 -5.77
N PRO A 106 10.92 -17.32 -5.00
CA PRO A 106 10.87 -17.66 -3.57
C PRO A 106 10.06 -16.69 -2.72
N VAL A 107 10.01 -15.43 -3.14
CA VAL A 107 9.23 -14.39 -2.45
C VAL A 107 8.02 -14.07 -3.31
N PRO A 108 6.81 -14.33 -2.83
CA PRO A 108 5.60 -14.06 -3.59
C PRO A 108 5.41 -12.56 -3.79
N SER A 109 4.91 -12.18 -4.94
CA SER A 109 4.35 -10.86 -5.18
C SER A 109 2.81 -10.93 -5.23
N HIS A 110 2.13 -9.80 -5.21
CA HIS A 110 0.67 -9.77 -5.21
C HIS A 110 0.14 -8.74 -6.21
N GLN A 111 -1.02 -9.04 -6.75
CA GLN A 111 -1.91 -8.06 -7.36
C GLN A 111 -2.86 -7.59 -6.27
N LEU A 112 -2.76 -6.31 -5.92
CA LEU A 112 -3.51 -5.73 -4.81
C LEU A 112 -4.82 -5.10 -5.29
N ASP A 113 -5.90 -5.31 -4.56
CA ASP A 113 -7.00 -4.36 -4.53
C ASP A 113 -6.66 -3.25 -3.54
N ARG A 114 -6.24 -2.10 -4.08
CA ARG A 114 -5.81 -0.96 -3.28
C ARG A 114 -6.93 -0.35 -2.45
N GLY A 115 -8.18 -0.49 -2.86
CA GLY A 115 -9.33 -0.02 -2.11
C GLY A 115 -9.50 -0.80 -0.81
N THR A 116 -9.63 -2.11 -0.93
CA THR A 116 -9.81 -3.00 0.23
C THR A 116 -8.60 -2.99 1.16
N LEU A 117 -7.38 -2.98 0.60
CA LEU A 117 -6.14 -2.92 1.39
C LEU A 117 -6.05 -1.61 2.18
N GLU A 118 -6.28 -0.45 1.56
CA GLU A 118 -6.21 0.84 2.25
C GLU A 118 -7.27 0.95 3.36
N ASN A 119 -8.45 0.38 3.16
CA ASN A 119 -9.49 0.33 4.20
C ASN A 119 -9.06 -0.53 5.39
N GLU A 120 -8.46 -1.69 5.15
CA GLU A 120 -7.93 -2.53 6.23
C GLU A 120 -6.77 -1.86 6.98
N LEU A 121 -5.83 -1.20 6.25
CA LEU A 121 -4.75 -0.44 6.88
C LEU A 121 -5.30 0.70 7.75
N ALA A 122 -6.31 1.43 7.28
CA ALA A 122 -6.96 2.48 8.06
C ALA A 122 -7.65 1.94 9.33
N LYS A 123 -8.28 0.76 9.24
CA LYS A 123 -8.88 0.06 10.38
C LYS A 123 -7.81 -0.33 11.40
N ARG A 124 -6.69 -0.92 10.96
CA ARG A 124 -5.55 -1.25 11.85
C ARG A 124 -4.95 0.00 12.50
N ALA A 125 -4.74 1.05 11.72
CA ALA A 125 -4.24 2.33 12.23
C ALA A 125 -5.13 2.90 13.35
N LYS A 126 -6.45 2.90 13.14
CA LYS A 126 -7.42 3.32 14.18
C LYS A 126 -7.34 2.46 15.44
N LYS A 127 -7.22 1.14 15.31
CA LYS A 127 -7.06 0.21 16.45
C LYS A 127 -5.80 0.50 17.27
N LEU A 128 -4.73 0.98 16.63
CA LEU A 128 -3.49 1.38 17.29
C LEU A 128 -3.52 2.83 17.83
N GLY A 129 -4.67 3.49 17.78
CA GLY A 129 -4.83 4.85 18.28
C GLY A 129 -4.29 5.95 17.36
N ILE A 130 -4.00 5.63 16.10
CA ILE A 130 -3.65 6.64 15.09
C ILE A 130 -4.92 7.41 14.71
N LYS A 131 -4.87 8.74 14.78
CA LYS A 131 -5.98 9.58 14.36
C LYS A 131 -5.96 9.75 12.85
N ILE A 132 -7.08 9.45 12.20
CA ILE A 132 -7.27 9.72 10.77
C ILE A 132 -8.37 10.77 10.62
N LEU A 133 -8.04 11.87 9.97
CA LEU A 133 -8.99 12.94 9.65
C LEU A 133 -9.33 12.85 8.17
N PHE A 134 -10.52 12.36 7.88
CA PHE A 134 -11.08 12.30 6.52
C PHE A 134 -11.74 13.63 6.14
N ASN A 135 -11.97 13.81 4.84
CA ASN A 135 -12.59 15.00 4.26
C ASN A 135 -11.85 16.30 4.62
N ALA A 136 -10.54 16.22 4.73
CA ALA A 136 -9.69 17.34 5.11
C ALA A 136 -8.58 17.56 4.06
N LYS A 137 -8.53 18.75 3.52
CA LYS A 137 -7.48 19.18 2.58
C LYS A 137 -6.51 20.08 3.33
N VAL A 138 -5.23 19.75 3.24
CA VAL A 138 -4.17 20.61 3.77
C VAL A 138 -3.86 21.70 2.76
N SER A 139 -3.80 22.93 3.25
CA SER A 139 -3.35 24.11 2.52
C SER A 139 -2.45 24.91 3.45
N ASN A 140 -1.42 25.55 2.90
CA ASN A 140 -0.51 26.45 3.64
C ASN A 140 0.23 25.73 4.80
N ILE A 141 1.31 25.05 4.47
CA ILE A 141 2.19 24.41 5.45
C ILE A 141 3.28 25.42 5.84
N ASN A 142 3.33 25.80 7.12
CA ASN A 142 4.42 26.58 7.67
C ASN A 142 5.39 25.64 8.38
N ILE A 143 6.65 25.66 7.96
CA ILE A 143 7.73 24.88 8.58
C ILE A 143 8.63 25.89 9.30
N ASN A 144 8.73 25.76 10.62
CA ASN A 144 9.66 26.55 11.43
C ASN A 144 10.85 25.66 11.80
N GLU A 145 12.05 26.22 11.74
CA GLU A 145 13.30 25.52 12.06
C GLU A 145 13.51 25.30 13.56
N GLU A 146 12.68 25.89 14.38
CA GLU A 146 12.78 25.81 15.85
C GLU A 146 12.08 24.55 16.41
N ARG A 147 12.65 23.36 16.09
CA ARG A 147 12.42 22.13 16.90
C ARG A 147 13.55 21.14 16.74
#